data_55209f22701c51b1d12f71527da2bf4d
#
_entry.id   55209f22701c51b1d12f71527da2bf4d
#
_cell.length_a   1.000
_cell.length_b   1.000
_cell.length_c   1.000
_cell.angle_alpha   90.00
_cell.angle_beta   90.00
_cell.angle_gamma   90.00
#
_symmetry.space_group_name_H-M   'P 1'
#
loop_
_entity.id
_entity.type
_entity.pdbx_description
1 polymer ?
#
loop_
_entity_poly.entity_id
_entity_poly.type
_entity_poly.pdbx_seq_one_letter_code
_entity_poly.pdbx_strand_id
1 'polypeptide(L)'
;MTASNDTGHAATNDVITRFYRAIELADIALLRTAVTSDWQYLPSASGQAIGAEQIAPMLADLLHALPDMKITLLNVLIHDAMVGVRAKVTGTQSGPLMGIPATSKVVEFAIHSFHELRDDRIAKTWHLEDWLGLFRQIGELPPGLASRPA
;
A
#
# COMPACT_ATOMS: atom_id res chain seq x y z
N MET A 1 -9.99 31.17 -16.62
CA MET A 1 -10.41 30.57 -15.33
C MET A 1 -9.97 29.13 -15.19
N THR A 2 -8.70 28.81 -15.39
CA THR A 2 -8.17 27.42 -15.36
C THR A 2 -6.98 27.23 -14.40
N ALA A 3 -6.56 28.26 -13.67
CA ALA A 3 -5.40 28.17 -12.77
C ALA A 3 -5.71 27.56 -11.39
N SER A 4 -6.96 27.46 -10.98
CA SER A 4 -7.37 26.99 -9.66
C SER A 4 -7.37 25.45 -9.52
N ASN A 5 -7.58 24.71 -10.62
CA ASN A 5 -7.56 23.23 -10.61
C ASN A 5 -6.13 22.66 -10.62
N ASP A 6 -5.19 23.38 -11.21
CA ASP A 6 -3.82 22.87 -11.39
C ASP A 6 -3.03 22.86 -10.07
N THR A 7 -3.20 23.88 -9.23
CA THR A 7 -2.56 23.96 -7.91
C THR A 7 -3.13 22.92 -6.92
N GLY A 8 -4.43 22.66 -6.97
CA GLY A 8 -5.07 21.63 -6.14
C GLY A 8 -4.60 20.23 -6.50
N HIS A 9 -4.47 19.93 -7.79
CA HIS A 9 -3.96 18.65 -8.27
C HIS A 9 -2.47 18.45 -7.91
N ALA A 10 -1.65 19.50 -7.95
CA ALA A 10 -0.25 19.42 -7.56
C ALA A 10 -0.09 19.07 -6.07
N ALA A 11 -0.85 19.71 -5.19
CA ALA A 11 -0.85 19.41 -3.75
C ALA A 11 -1.33 17.99 -3.46
N THR A 12 -2.39 17.53 -4.13
CA THR A 12 -2.91 16.17 -4.02
C THR A 12 -1.89 15.14 -4.49
N ASN A 13 -1.25 15.38 -5.64
CA ASN A 13 -0.20 14.49 -6.16
C ASN A 13 1.00 14.39 -5.19
N ASP A 14 1.39 15.49 -4.53
CA ASP A 14 2.44 15.48 -3.53
C ASP A 14 2.09 14.61 -2.33
N VAL A 15 0.89 14.73 -1.79
CA VAL A 15 0.41 13.91 -0.67
C VAL A 15 0.36 12.43 -1.05
N ILE A 16 -0.15 12.09 -2.23
CA ILE A 16 -0.21 10.71 -2.73
C ILE A 16 1.21 10.15 -2.90
N THR A 17 2.12 10.89 -3.52
CA THR A 17 3.51 10.47 -3.71
C THR A 17 4.20 10.23 -2.35
N ARG A 18 3.99 11.11 -1.38
CA ARG A 18 4.53 11.00 -0.03
C ARG A 18 3.98 9.79 0.70
N PHE A 19 2.68 9.51 0.56
CA PHE A 19 2.05 8.31 1.13
C PHE A 19 2.72 7.03 0.63
N TYR A 20 2.82 6.84 -0.68
CA TYR A 20 3.43 5.63 -1.25
C TYR A 20 4.92 5.52 -0.94
N ARG A 21 5.62 6.64 -0.85
CA ARG A 21 7.02 6.64 -0.40
C ARG A 21 7.16 6.19 1.05
N ALA A 22 6.25 6.61 1.92
CA ALA A 22 6.22 6.16 3.31
C ALA A 22 5.97 4.65 3.43
N ILE A 23 5.04 4.12 2.62
CA ILE A 23 4.77 2.68 2.54
C ILE A 23 6.01 1.92 2.05
N GLU A 24 6.62 2.36 0.96
CA GLU A 24 7.83 1.75 0.37
C GLU A 24 8.98 1.64 1.38
N LEU A 25 9.14 2.64 2.23
CA LEU A 25 10.21 2.72 3.24
C LEU A 25 9.81 2.16 4.61
N ALA A 26 8.55 1.78 4.81
CA ALA A 26 7.95 1.52 6.13
C ALA A 26 8.20 2.68 7.11
N ASP A 27 8.20 3.92 6.62
CA ASP A 27 8.47 5.14 7.39
C ASP A 27 7.16 5.71 7.96
N ILE A 28 6.87 5.38 9.20
CA ILE A 28 5.64 5.81 9.89
C ILE A 28 5.65 7.32 10.18
N ALA A 29 6.82 7.92 10.42
CA ALA A 29 6.91 9.36 10.61
C ALA A 29 6.54 10.11 9.33
N LEU A 30 7.03 9.65 8.19
CA LEU A 30 6.65 10.18 6.87
C LEU A 30 5.17 9.91 6.57
N LEU A 31 4.65 8.73 6.89
CA LEU A 31 3.23 8.39 6.71
C LEU A 31 2.32 9.38 7.44
N ARG A 32 2.64 9.70 8.70
CA ARG A 32 1.87 10.67 9.50
C ARG A 32 1.82 12.06 8.88
N THR A 33 2.76 12.44 8.03
CA THR A 33 2.70 13.71 7.31
C THR A 33 1.72 13.69 6.14
N ALA A 34 1.40 12.53 5.62
CA ALA A 34 0.50 12.36 4.48
C ALA A 34 -0.95 12.04 4.87
N VAL A 35 -1.17 11.53 6.09
CA VAL A 35 -2.49 11.09 6.55
C VAL A 35 -3.00 11.95 7.69
N THR A 36 -4.32 11.96 7.91
CA THR A 36 -4.94 12.58 9.09
C THR A 36 -4.65 11.78 10.36
N SER A 37 -4.78 12.38 11.52
CA SER A 37 -4.55 11.69 12.81
C SER A 37 -5.53 10.55 13.07
N ASP A 38 -6.72 10.59 12.47
CA ASP A 38 -7.77 9.59 12.52
C ASP A 38 -7.87 8.75 11.24
N TRP A 39 -6.81 8.71 10.44
CA TRP A 39 -6.76 7.95 9.20
C TRP A 39 -7.18 6.49 9.37
N GLN A 40 -7.96 6.02 8.43
CA GLN A 40 -8.48 4.67 8.36
C GLN A 40 -7.94 3.93 7.13
N TYR A 41 -7.34 2.76 7.36
CA TYR A 41 -6.92 1.84 6.31
C TYR A 41 -7.85 0.63 6.25
N LEU A 42 -8.35 0.32 5.06
CA LEU A 42 -9.34 -0.73 4.78
C LEU A 42 -8.98 -1.50 3.50
N PRO A 43 -9.33 -2.76 3.35
CA PRO A 43 -9.74 -3.65 4.41
C PRO A 43 -8.54 -4.09 5.27
N SER A 44 -8.80 -4.40 6.52
CA SER A 44 -7.87 -5.14 7.35
C SER A 44 -8.29 -6.61 7.45
N ALA A 45 -7.38 -7.48 7.88
CA ALA A 45 -7.69 -8.90 8.07
C ALA A 45 -8.83 -9.14 9.08
N SER A 46 -9.00 -8.23 10.02
CA SER A 46 -10.10 -8.27 10.99
C SER A 46 -11.43 -7.72 10.45
N GLY A 47 -11.44 -7.12 9.26
CA GLY A 47 -12.59 -6.39 8.71
C GLY A 47 -12.84 -5.02 9.35
N GLN A 48 -12.03 -4.63 10.34
CA GLN A 48 -12.10 -3.32 10.99
C GLN A 48 -11.05 -2.38 10.39
N ALA A 49 -11.34 -1.08 10.37
CA ALA A 49 -10.35 -0.08 9.98
C ALA A 49 -9.18 -0.07 10.98
N ILE A 50 -7.97 0.07 10.47
CA ILE A 50 -6.75 0.24 11.28
C ILE A 50 -6.12 1.60 10.98
N GLY A 51 -5.37 2.14 11.94
CA GLY A 51 -4.64 3.40 11.80
C GLY A 51 -3.15 3.20 11.59
N ALA A 52 -2.40 4.31 11.64
CA ALA A 52 -0.96 4.31 11.37
C ALA A 52 -0.16 3.44 12.35
N GLU A 53 -0.58 3.35 13.59
CA GLU A 53 0.12 2.53 14.60
C GLU A 53 -0.05 1.04 14.34
N GLN A 54 -1.25 0.62 13.94
CA GLN A 54 -1.54 -0.79 13.67
C GLN A 54 -0.95 -1.27 12.34
N ILE A 55 -0.80 -0.41 11.35
CA ILE A 55 -0.19 -0.78 10.07
C ILE A 55 1.34 -0.88 10.16
N ALA A 56 1.98 -0.19 11.11
CA ALA A 56 3.43 -0.12 11.22
C ALA A 56 4.12 -1.50 11.25
N PRO A 57 3.72 -2.46 12.10
CA PRO A 57 4.34 -3.78 12.08
C PRO A 57 4.12 -4.54 10.77
N MET A 58 2.97 -4.36 10.11
CA MET A 58 2.69 -5.00 8.82
C MET A 58 3.63 -4.48 7.72
N LEU A 59 3.90 -3.18 7.69
CA LEU A 59 4.84 -2.57 6.75
C LEU A 59 6.28 -3.00 7.03
N ALA A 60 6.66 -3.10 8.30
CA ALA A 60 7.98 -3.60 8.69
C ALA A 60 8.20 -5.06 8.25
N ASP A 61 7.20 -5.92 8.42
CA ASP A 61 7.24 -7.32 7.97
C ASP A 61 7.34 -7.41 6.45
N LEU A 62 6.57 -6.58 5.73
CA LEU A 62 6.62 -6.54 4.27
C LEU A 62 8.00 -6.07 3.77
N LEU A 63 8.56 -5.02 4.37
CA LEU A 63 9.89 -4.54 4.03
C LEU A 63 10.99 -5.56 4.40
N HIS A 64 10.81 -6.33 5.48
CA HIS A 64 11.71 -7.42 5.82
C HIS A 64 11.66 -8.55 4.78
N ALA A 65 10.47 -8.87 4.26
CA ALA A 65 10.29 -9.86 3.22
C ALA A 65 10.83 -9.38 1.85
N LEU A 66 10.65 -8.11 1.53
CA LEU A 66 11.04 -7.46 0.28
C LEU A 66 11.93 -6.24 0.58
N PRO A 67 13.20 -6.42 1.00
CA PRO A 67 14.06 -5.31 1.45
C PRO A 67 14.42 -4.32 0.33
N ASP A 68 14.33 -4.73 -0.92
CA ASP A 68 14.50 -3.90 -2.12
C ASP A 68 13.16 -3.44 -2.71
N MET A 69 12.09 -3.46 -1.93
CA MET A 69 10.75 -3.09 -2.38
C MET A 69 10.72 -1.71 -3.01
N LYS A 70 10.08 -1.63 -4.18
CA LYS A 70 9.81 -0.39 -4.89
C LYS A 70 8.35 -0.32 -5.30
N ILE A 71 7.74 0.83 -5.07
CA ILE A 71 6.38 1.12 -5.49
C ILE A 71 6.41 2.12 -6.64
N THR A 72 5.84 1.74 -7.77
CA THR A 72 5.74 2.60 -8.95
C THR A 72 4.28 2.96 -9.19
N LEU A 73 3.97 4.26 -9.11
CA LEU A 73 2.64 4.77 -9.45
C LEU A 73 2.48 4.75 -10.97
N LEU A 74 1.44 4.13 -11.45
CA LEU A 74 1.15 3.99 -12.88
C LEU A 74 0.08 4.97 -13.34
N ASN A 75 -0.98 5.14 -12.55
CA ASN A 75 -2.04 6.12 -12.79
C ASN A 75 -2.51 6.72 -11.46
N VAL A 76 -2.77 8.00 -11.48
CA VAL A 76 -3.43 8.74 -10.39
C VAL A 76 -4.60 9.49 -10.99
N LEU A 77 -5.80 9.17 -10.53
CA LEU A 77 -7.06 9.78 -10.98
C LEU A 77 -7.65 10.58 -9.83
N ILE A 78 -7.82 11.87 -10.02
CA ILE A 78 -8.33 12.79 -9.00
C ILE A 78 -9.73 13.25 -9.41
N HIS A 79 -10.68 13.07 -8.51
CA HIS A 79 -12.04 13.57 -8.65
C HIS A 79 -12.52 14.11 -7.31
N ASP A 80 -12.60 15.43 -7.19
CA ASP A 80 -12.90 16.12 -5.93
C ASP A 80 -11.97 15.66 -4.78
N ALA A 81 -12.53 15.15 -3.70
CA ALA A 81 -11.79 14.62 -2.56
C ALA A 81 -11.35 13.15 -2.74
N MET A 82 -11.70 12.50 -3.85
CA MET A 82 -11.38 11.10 -4.10
C MET A 82 -10.21 10.96 -5.07
N VAL A 83 -9.29 10.06 -4.73
CA VAL A 83 -8.12 9.75 -5.55
C VAL A 83 -8.04 8.24 -5.77
N GLY A 84 -8.12 7.83 -7.04
CA GLY A 84 -7.87 6.45 -7.45
C GLY A 84 -6.41 6.27 -7.87
N VAL A 85 -5.74 5.25 -7.37
CA VAL A 85 -4.35 4.96 -7.70
C VAL A 85 -4.22 3.53 -8.20
N ARG A 86 -3.57 3.39 -9.35
CA ARG A 86 -3.06 2.12 -9.84
C ARG A 86 -1.54 2.14 -9.77
N ALA A 87 -0.97 1.18 -9.07
CA ALA A 87 0.47 1.08 -8.88
C ALA A 87 0.93 -0.38 -8.96
N LYS A 88 2.23 -0.58 -8.97
CA LYS A 88 2.86 -1.89 -8.88
C LYS A 88 3.96 -1.88 -7.84
N VAL A 89 4.13 -3.02 -7.20
CA VAL A 89 5.23 -3.31 -6.29
C VAL A 89 6.18 -4.27 -6.95
N THR A 90 7.47 -3.99 -6.86
CA THR A 90 8.54 -4.91 -7.27
C THR A 90 9.47 -5.15 -6.09
N GLY A 91 10.06 -6.32 -6.03
CA GLY A 91 11.04 -6.64 -4.99
C GLY A 91 11.54 -8.07 -5.11
N THR A 92 12.51 -8.41 -4.26
CA THR A 92 13.05 -9.77 -4.15
C THR A 92 12.61 -10.36 -2.81
N GLN A 93 11.94 -11.51 -2.83
CA GLN A 93 11.51 -12.16 -1.61
C GLN A 93 12.72 -12.79 -0.89
N SER A 94 13.41 -11.97 -0.13
CA SER A 94 14.63 -12.32 0.60
C SER A 94 14.37 -12.71 2.06
N GLY A 95 13.18 -12.44 2.56
CA GLY A 95 12.73 -12.80 3.90
C GLY A 95 11.40 -13.57 3.89
N PRO A 96 10.98 -14.12 5.02
CA PRO A 96 9.71 -14.83 5.12
C PRO A 96 8.53 -13.89 4.82
N LEU A 97 7.54 -14.38 4.09
CA LEU A 97 6.32 -13.66 3.75
C LEU A 97 5.10 -14.51 4.09
N MET A 98 4.28 -14.07 5.05
CA MET A 98 3.07 -14.78 5.48
C MET A 98 3.30 -16.28 5.77
N GLY A 99 4.42 -16.61 6.41
CA GLY A 99 4.79 -18.00 6.73
C GLY A 99 5.47 -18.77 5.57
N ILE A 100 5.65 -18.17 4.41
CA ILE A 100 6.42 -18.73 3.31
C ILE A 100 7.90 -18.36 3.52
N PRO A 101 8.82 -19.34 3.59
CA PRO A 101 10.25 -19.05 3.68
C PRO A 101 10.78 -18.25 2.49
N ALA A 102 11.89 -17.56 2.66
CA ALA A 102 12.55 -16.82 1.59
C ALA A 102 12.85 -17.71 0.38
N THR A 103 12.43 -17.26 -0.81
CA THR A 103 12.66 -17.99 -2.08
C THR A 103 13.73 -17.34 -2.94
N SER A 104 14.15 -16.11 -2.60
CA SER A 104 15.05 -15.26 -3.40
C SER A 104 14.51 -14.94 -4.80
N LYS A 105 13.21 -15.11 -5.02
CA LYS A 105 12.57 -14.80 -6.30
C LYS A 105 12.25 -13.31 -6.39
N VAL A 106 12.47 -12.76 -7.58
CA VAL A 106 11.99 -11.42 -7.93
C VAL A 106 10.50 -11.52 -8.23
N VAL A 107 9.72 -10.60 -7.65
CA VAL A 107 8.27 -10.55 -7.80
C VAL A 107 7.82 -9.16 -8.24
N GLU A 108 6.71 -9.13 -8.98
CA GLU A 108 6.00 -7.92 -9.34
C GLU A 108 4.50 -8.16 -9.16
N PHE A 109 3.81 -7.31 -8.43
CA PHE A 109 2.37 -7.45 -8.23
C PHE A 109 1.67 -6.10 -8.22
N ALA A 110 0.40 -6.11 -8.61
CA ALA A 110 -0.43 -4.92 -8.67
C ALA A 110 -0.97 -4.54 -7.29
N ILE A 111 -1.06 -3.24 -7.06
CA ILE A 111 -1.81 -2.65 -5.96
C ILE A 111 -2.75 -1.58 -6.49
N HIS A 112 -3.98 -1.58 -6.01
CA HIS A 112 -4.99 -0.59 -6.35
C HIS A 112 -5.57 0.00 -5.07
N SER A 113 -5.70 1.32 -5.04
CA SER A 113 -6.23 2.01 -3.87
C SER A 113 -7.17 3.12 -4.28
N PHE A 114 -8.15 3.38 -3.41
CA PHE A 114 -8.88 4.62 -3.38
C PHE A 114 -8.55 5.36 -2.09
N HIS A 115 -8.38 6.66 -2.19
CA HIS A 115 -8.11 7.53 -1.06
C HIS A 115 -9.16 8.63 -0.99
N GLU A 116 -9.64 8.91 0.21
CA GLU A 116 -10.46 10.08 0.50
C GLU A 116 -9.60 11.11 1.22
N LEU A 117 -9.56 12.33 0.68
CA LEU A 117 -8.80 13.43 1.25
C LEU A 117 -9.69 14.33 2.13
N ARG A 118 -9.10 14.83 3.19
CA ARG A 118 -9.66 15.87 4.07
C ARG A 118 -8.52 16.79 4.52
N ASP A 119 -8.69 18.08 4.33
CA ASP A 119 -7.67 19.09 4.72
C ASP A 119 -6.28 18.78 4.13
N ASP A 120 -6.22 18.50 2.84
CA ASP A 120 -5.01 18.16 2.09
C ASP A 120 -4.23 16.95 2.64
N ARG A 121 -4.91 16.05 3.34
CA ARG A 121 -4.35 14.79 3.84
C ARG A 121 -5.29 13.62 3.54
N ILE A 122 -4.75 12.43 3.49
CA ILE A 122 -5.54 11.21 3.31
C ILE A 122 -6.23 10.89 4.64
N ALA A 123 -7.57 10.88 4.62
CA ALA A 123 -8.38 10.52 5.78
C ALA A 123 -8.79 9.03 5.75
N LYS A 124 -8.89 8.45 4.56
CA LYS A 124 -9.27 7.05 4.40
C LYS A 124 -8.60 6.44 3.18
N THR A 125 -8.21 5.19 3.30
CA THR A 125 -7.62 4.40 2.22
C THR A 125 -8.34 3.05 2.12
N TRP A 126 -8.86 2.74 0.93
CA TRP A 126 -9.26 1.40 0.54
C TRP A 126 -8.17 0.82 -0.34
N HIS A 127 -7.66 -0.35 0.02
CA HIS A 127 -6.48 -0.92 -0.62
C HIS A 127 -6.69 -2.39 -0.97
N LEU A 128 -6.28 -2.77 -2.18
CA LEU A 128 -6.24 -4.16 -2.62
C LEU A 128 -4.87 -4.46 -3.24
N GLU A 129 -4.37 -5.64 -2.94
CA GLU A 129 -3.13 -6.19 -3.46
C GLU A 129 -3.40 -7.50 -4.19
N ASP A 130 -2.68 -7.73 -5.29
CA ASP A 130 -2.74 -9.01 -6.00
C ASP A 130 -1.86 -10.06 -5.31
N TRP A 131 -2.27 -10.48 -4.12
CA TRP A 131 -1.60 -11.54 -3.36
C TRP A 131 -1.55 -12.86 -4.11
N LEU A 132 -2.61 -13.21 -4.84
CA LEU A 132 -2.63 -14.46 -5.60
C LEU A 132 -1.58 -14.43 -6.72
N GLY A 133 -1.45 -13.32 -7.44
CA GLY A 133 -0.40 -13.13 -8.44
C GLY A 133 1.00 -13.26 -7.84
N LEU A 134 1.22 -12.69 -6.66
CA LEU A 134 2.47 -12.80 -5.91
C LEU A 134 2.77 -14.26 -5.53
N PHE A 135 1.81 -14.96 -4.92
CA PHE A 135 2.01 -16.36 -4.51
C PHE A 135 2.28 -17.29 -5.69
N ARG A 136 1.65 -17.05 -6.84
CA ARG A 136 1.94 -17.81 -8.08
C ARG A 136 3.38 -17.61 -8.56
N GLN A 137 3.94 -16.41 -8.42
CA GLN A 137 5.33 -16.11 -8.78
C GLN A 137 6.31 -16.76 -7.79
N ILE A 138 5.98 -16.77 -6.50
CA ILE A 138 6.75 -17.47 -5.48
C ILE A 138 6.67 -19.00 -5.68
N GLY A 139 5.53 -19.49 -6.15
CA GLY A 139 5.25 -20.91 -6.36
C GLY A 139 4.71 -21.64 -5.13
N GLU A 140 4.30 -20.87 -4.10
CA GLU A 140 3.79 -21.38 -2.83
C GLU A 140 2.62 -20.54 -2.33
N LEU A 141 1.76 -21.18 -1.52
CA LEU A 141 0.69 -20.49 -0.78
C LEU A 141 1.07 -20.40 0.70
N PRO A 142 0.61 -19.35 1.40
CA PRO A 142 0.72 -19.31 2.84
C PRO A 142 0.10 -20.55 3.50
N PRO A 143 0.71 -21.11 4.55
CA PRO A 143 0.23 -22.35 5.18
C PRO A 143 -1.25 -22.35 5.55
N GLY A 144 -1.79 -21.20 5.99
CA GLY A 144 -3.20 -21.05 6.33
C GLY A 144 -4.16 -21.09 5.13
N LEU A 145 -3.67 -20.85 3.90
CA LEU A 145 -4.47 -20.94 2.67
C LEU A 145 -4.28 -22.29 1.95
N ALA A 146 -3.18 -22.98 2.22
CA ALA A 146 -2.89 -24.29 1.63
C ALA A 146 -3.70 -25.43 2.27
N SER A 147 -4.07 -25.30 3.54
CA SER A 147 -4.89 -26.30 4.25
C SER A 147 -6.37 -26.01 4.03
N ARG A 148 -7.03 -26.79 3.17
CA ARG A 148 -8.48 -26.89 3.15
C ARG A 148 -8.94 -27.61 4.42
N PRO A 149 -9.88 -27.08 5.21
CA PRO A 149 -10.55 -27.89 6.19
C PRO A 149 -11.30 -29.03 5.46
N ALA A 150 -11.11 -30.25 5.96
CA ALA A 150 -11.81 -31.41 5.48
C ALA A 150 -13.33 -31.30 5.72
#